data_0ceccf463b2df862d33bb732ae3ea59a
#
_entry.id   0ceccf463b2df862d33bb732ae3ea59a
#
_cell.length_a   1.000
_cell.length_b   1.000
_cell.length_c   1.000
_cell.angle_alpha   90.00
_cell.angle_beta   90.00
_cell.angle_gamma   90.00
#
_symmetry.space_group_name_H-M   'P 1'
#
loop_
_entity.id
_entity.type
_entity.pdbx_description
1 polymer ?
#
loop_
_entity_poly.entity_id
_entity_poly.type
_entity_poly.pdbx_seq_one_letter_code
_entity_poly.pdbx_strand_id
1 'polypeptide(L)'
;LTFVSCSNDDETAVNELDGITKFKEITNDTHTIELYSQVGSLEQGYNEISLRIKENGTNNYIKNAEVSWSPLMHMTSMTHACPYSTVEKVTENGTLYKGYIMFQMAQNATEYWDLKIDYNINGVDYTATDVIDVPASTKRKVNTFMGSDGTKYLVALIEPTTPKVAVNDMKVGVWKMQSMMNFPVVDGYTVKIDPRMPSMGN
;
A
#
# COMPACT_ATOMS: atom_id res chain seq x y z
N LEU A 1 44.12 -40.02 -3.82
CA LEU A 1 43.75 -38.79 -3.09
C LEU A 1 42.73 -38.01 -3.94
N THR A 2 41.48 -38.07 -3.57
CA THR A 2 40.41 -37.33 -4.20
C THR A 2 40.11 -36.12 -3.31
N PHE A 3 40.33 -34.90 -3.83
CA PHE A 3 39.90 -33.68 -3.19
C PHE A 3 38.43 -33.45 -3.51
N VAL A 4 37.57 -33.49 -2.50
CA VAL A 4 36.19 -33.03 -2.57
C VAL A 4 36.24 -31.51 -2.31
N SER A 5 36.05 -30.71 -3.35
CA SER A 5 35.82 -29.27 -3.24
C SER A 5 34.38 -29.06 -2.77
N CYS A 6 34.18 -28.63 -1.54
CA CYS A 6 32.92 -28.04 -1.11
C CYS A 6 32.87 -26.63 -1.69
N SER A 7 32.04 -26.40 -2.71
CA SER A 7 31.60 -25.07 -3.08
C SER A 7 30.62 -24.60 -1.99
N ASN A 8 31.07 -23.70 -1.15
CA ASN A 8 30.14 -22.87 -0.39
C ASN A 8 29.46 -21.94 -1.39
N ASP A 9 28.25 -22.26 -1.79
CA ASP A 9 27.35 -21.26 -2.36
C ASP A 9 26.96 -20.35 -1.18
N ASP A 10 27.72 -19.28 -1.00
CA ASP A 10 27.28 -18.11 -0.24
C ASP A 10 26.09 -17.52 -1.00
N GLU A 11 24.88 -17.99 -0.70
CA GLU A 11 23.67 -17.24 -1.03
C GLU A 11 23.81 -15.89 -0.33
N THR A 12 24.15 -14.85 -1.08
CA THR A 12 24.13 -13.48 -0.59
C THR A 12 22.72 -13.21 -0.07
N ALA A 13 22.60 -13.04 1.25
CA ALA A 13 21.33 -12.78 1.90
C ALA A 13 20.67 -11.57 1.22
N VAL A 14 19.57 -11.80 0.51
CA VAL A 14 18.82 -10.74 -0.16
C VAL A 14 18.32 -9.77 0.90
N ASN A 15 18.71 -8.51 0.79
CA ASN A 15 18.18 -7.47 1.67
C ASN A 15 16.71 -7.19 1.29
N GLU A 16 15.77 -7.72 2.07
CA GLU A 16 14.33 -7.55 1.83
C GLU A 16 13.87 -6.08 1.84
N LEU A 17 14.66 -5.17 2.41
CA LEU A 17 14.34 -3.74 2.52
C LEU A 17 15.02 -2.90 1.44
N ASP A 18 15.63 -3.52 0.45
CA ASP A 18 16.27 -2.77 -0.64
C ASP A 18 15.22 -1.94 -1.42
N GLY A 19 15.51 -0.65 -1.62
CA GLY A 19 14.65 0.28 -2.35
C GLY A 19 13.38 0.74 -1.60
N ILE A 20 13.21 0.38 -0.30
CA ILE A 20 12.10 0.87 0.52
C ILE A 20 12.60 1.51 1.81
N THR A 21 11.83 2.48 2.30
CA THR A 21 12.17 3.28 3.49
C THR A 21 11.06 3.19 4.52
N LYS A 22 11.41 3.00 5.79
CA LYS A 22 10.45 2.99 6.90
C LYS A 22 9.85 4.38 7.10
N PHE A 23 8.52 4.47 7.22
CA PHE A 23 7.83 5.74 7.45
C PHE A 23 6.99 5.74 8.74
N LYS A 24 6.62 4.59 9.29
CA LYS A 24 5.78 4.50 10.47
C LYS A 24 6.04 3.21 11.24
N GLU A 25 5.79 3.25 12.54
CA GLU A 25 5.66 2.09 13.41
C GLU A 25 4.29 2.13 14.08
N ILE A 26 3.60 0.99 14.11
CA ILE A 26 2.34 0.80 14.83
C ILE A 26 2.57 -0.31 15.85
N THR A 27 2.37 -0.01 17.12
CA THR A 27 2.75 -0.91 18.23
C THR A 27 1.54 -1.32 19.04
N ASN A 28 1.50 -2.57 19.46
CA ASN A 28 0.65 -3.05 20.53
C ASN A 28 1.51 -3.59 21.69
N ASP A 29 0.90 -4.23 22.67
CA ASP A 29 1.62 -4.72 23.87
C ASP A 29 2.73 -5.74 23.55
N THR A 30 2.62 -6.48 22.44
CA THR A 30 3.50 -7.60 22.11
C THR A 30 4.37 -7.38 20.89
N HIS A 31 3.91 -6.59 19.92
CA HIS A 31 4.58 -6.44 18.63
C HIS A 31 4.65 -4.98 18.18
N THR A 32 5.67 -4.69 17.39
CA THR A 32 5.82 -3.47 16.59
C THR A 32 5.71 -3.84 15.11
N ILE A 33 4.77 -3.19 14.40
CA ILE A 33 4.61 -3.32 12.95
C ILE A 33 5.31 -2.14 12.30
N GLU A 34 6.38 -2.42 11.57
CA GLU A 34 7.13 -1.44 10.81
C GLU A 34 6.54 -1.31 9.41
N LEU A 35 6.19 -0.11 8.98
CA LEU A 35 5.61 0.18 7.68
C LEU A 35 6.65 0.88 6.77
N TYR A 36 6.72 0.42 5.53
CA TYR A 36 7.68 0.87 4.52
C TYR A 36 6.98 1.24 3.23
N SER A 37 7.52 2.23 2.54
CA SER A 37 7.18 2.55 1.15
C SER A 37 8.45 2.93 0.37
N GLN A 38 8.36 2.98 -0.95
CA GLN A 38 9.49 3.35 -1.80
C GLN A 38 10.05 4.75 -1.45
N VAL A 39 9.17 5.69 -1.11
CA VAL A 39 9.55 7.08 -0.84
C VAL A 39 9.64 7.43 0.66
N GLY A 40 9.35 6.48 1.55
CA GLY A 40 9.35 6.72 3.00
C GLY A 40 8.22 7.63 3.50
N SER A 41 7.10 7.66 2.80
CA SER A 41 5.89 8.41 3.17
C SER A 41 4.68 7.86 2.42
N LEU A 42 3.47 8.30 2.81
CA LEU A 42 2.23 8.11 2.06
C LEU A 42 1.77 9.45 1.47
N GLU A 43 0.90 9.40 0.48
CA GLU A 43 0.20 10.55 -0.06
C GLU A 43 -1.17 10.15 -0.62
N GLN A 44 -2.02 11.10 -0.89
CA GLN A 44 -3.26 10.87 -1.63
C GLN A 44 -2.97 10.21 -2.98
N GLY A 45 -3.68 9.11 -3.28
CA GLY A 45 -3.49 8.27 -4.46
C GLY A 45 -3.08 6.84 -4.11
N TYR A 46 -2.48 6.15 -5.06
CA TYR A 46 -2.04 4.76 -4.91
C TYR A 46 -0.70 4.69 -4.16
N ASN A 47 -0.65 3.87 -3.10
CA ASN A 47 0.55 3.63 -2.31
C ASN A 47 0.79 2.14 -2.18
N GLU A 48 1.92 1.68 -2.64
CA GLU A 48 2.41 0.35 -2.33
C GLU A 48 3.08 0.39 -0.95
N ILE A 49 2.66 -0.49 -0.06
CA ILE A 49 3.11 -0.51 1.34
C ILE A 49 3.61 -1.90 1.66
N SER A 50 4.81 -1.96 2.21
CA SER A 50 5.35 -3.18 2.81
C SER A 50 5.35 -3.07 4.32
N LEU A 51 5.25 -4.20 5.01
CA LEU A 51 5.31 -4.25 6.46
C LEU A 51 6.11 -5.45 6.98
N ARG A 52 6.65 -5.29 8.18
CA ARG A 52 7.27 -6.35 8.97
C ARG A 52 6.70 -6.33 10.38
N ILE A 53 6.58 -7.48 11.00
CA ILE A 53 6.11 -7.63 12.38
C ILE A 53 7.31 -8.06 13.23
N LYS A 54 7.61 -7.30 14.28
CA LYS A 54 8.73 -7.54 15.19
C LYS A 54 8.22 -7.74 16.61
N GLU A 55 8.76 -8.69 17.35
CA GLU A 55 8.50 -8.86 18.78
C GLU A 55 9.08 -7.68 19.56
N ASN A 56 8.30 -7.10 20.47
CA ASN A 56 8.74 -5.98 21.29
C ASN A 56 9.94 -6.35 22.16
N GLY A 57 10.91 -5.43 22.23
CA GLY A 57 12.12 -5.63 23.03
C GLY A 57 13.15 -6.60 22.44
N THR A 58 12.91 -7.14 21.26
CA THR A 58 13.81 -8.08 20.55
C THR A 58 14.16 -7.58 19.16
N ASN A 59 15.02 -8.31 18.45
CA ASN A 59 15.26 -8.15 17.00
C ASN A 59 14.65 -9.31 16.20
N ASN A 60 13.69 -10.03 16.79
CA ASN A 60 13.04 -11.17 16.16
C ASN A 60 11.88 -10.68 15.29
N TYR A 61 11.93 -10.97 13.98
CA TYR A 61 10.88 -10.68 13.01
C TYR A 61 10.06 -11.93 12.72
N ILE A 62 8.74 -11.76 12.73
CA ILE A 62 7.77 -12.83 12.48
C ILE A 62 7.77 -13.17 10.99
N LYS A 63 8.02 -14.43 10.67
CA LYS A 63 8.06 -14.93 9.28
C LYS A 63 6.71 -15.44 8.81
N ASN A 64 5.91 -16.00 9.72
CA ASN A 64 4.66 -16.66 9.35
C ASN A 64 3.51 -16.05 10.14
N ALA A 65 2.85 -15.07 9.53
CA ALA A 65 1.61 -14.50 10.01
C ALA A 65 0.61 -14.42 8.86
N GLU A 66 -0.67 -14.59 9.17
CA GLU A 66 -1.76 -14.20 8.28
C GLU A 66 -2.08 -12.75 8.60
N VAL A 67 -1.92 -11.86 7.63
CA VAL A 67 -2.01 -10.40 7.84
C VAL A 67 -3.12 -9.82 6.99
N SER A 68 -3.91 -8.94 7.59
CA SER A 68 -4.89 -8.11 6.90
C SER A 68 -4.85 -6.68 7.44
N TRP A 69 -5.36 -5.74 6.70
CA TRP A 69 -5.49 -4.35 7.11
C TRP A 69 -6.82 -3.73 6.74
N SER A 70 -7.17 -2.66 7.45
CA SER A 70 -8.39 -1.89 7.24
C SER A 70 -8.08 -0.41 7.39
N PRO A 71 -7.81 0.32 6.29
CA PRO A 71 -7.68 1.77 6.31
C PRO A 71 -9.05 2.42 6.47
N LEU A 72 -9.19 3.32 7.44
CA LEU A 72 -10.43 4.04 7.71
C LEU A 72 -10.20 5.55 7.75
N MET A 73 -11.00 6.29 6.99
CA MET A 73 -11.09 7.75 7.06
C MET A 73 -12.14 8.14 8.08
N HIS A 74 -11.73 8.89 9.07
CA HIS A 74 -12.59 9.49 10.08
C HIS A 74 -12.94 10.92 9.65
N MET A 75 -14.19 11.12 9.30
CA MET A 75 -14.75 12.41 8.94
C MET A 75 -15.67 12.93 10.04
N THR A 76 -16.04 14.19 10.01
CA THR A 76 -16.88 14.81 11.03
C THR A 76 -18.22 14.11 11.23
N SER A 77 -18.81 13.53 10.17
CA SER A 77 -20.14 12.92 10.21
C SER A 77 -20.20 11.45 9.84
N MET A 78 -19.11 10.86 9.38
CA MET A 78 -19.07 9.48 8.90
C MET A 78 -17.65 8.90 8.89
N THR A 79 -17.57 7.59 8.75
CA THR A 79 -16.32 6.89 8.43
C THR A 79 -16.45 6.14 7.10
N HIS A 80 -15.37 6.01 6.36
CA HIS A 80 -15.33 5.18 5.16
C HIS A 80 -13.95 4.57 4.94
N ALA A 81 -13.91 3.45 4.25
CA ALA A 81 -12.67 2.86 3.76
C ALA A 81 -12.24 3.48 2.42
N CYS A 82 -11.20 2.96 1.85
CA CYS A 82 -10.72 3.22 0.48
C CYS A 82 -10.42 1.88 -0.22
N PRO A 83 -10.11 1.87 -1.52
CA PRO A 83 -9.58 0.68 -2.17
C PRO A 83 -8.26 0.21 -1.54
N TYR A 84 -8.15 -1.10 -1.27
CA TYR A 84 -6.93 -1.73 -0.81
C TYR A 84 -6.87 -3.20 -1.25
N SER A 85 -5.67 -3.75 -1.29
CA SER A 85 -5.46 -5.18 -1.58
C SER A 85 -5.41 -6.00 -0.30
N THR A 86 -5.46 -7.33 -0.46
CA THR A 86 -4.92 -8.27 0.51
C THR A 86 -3.46 -7.97 0.78
N VAL A 87 -2.98 -8.37 1.94
CA VAL A 87 -1.57 -8.32 2.32
C VAL A 87 -0.97 -9.69 2.07
N GLU A 88 0.05 -9.75 1.25
CA GLU A 88 0.69 -10.99 0.85
C GLU A 88 2.15 -11.02 1.27
N LYS A 89 2.66 -12.20 1.56
CA LYS A 89 4.06 -12.41 1.87
C LYS A 89 4.90 -12.23 0.60
N VAL A 90 6.01 -11.48 0.69
CA VAL A 90 6.86 -11.19 -0.48
C VAL A 90 7.69 -12.41 -0.90
N THR A 91 8.25 -13.13 0.08
CA THR A 91 9.02 -14.37 -0.15
C THR A 91 8.67 -15.40 0.91
N GLU A 92 8.68 -16.69 0.55
CA GLU A 92 8.23 -17.78 1.43
C GLU A 92 8.96 -17.77 2.78
N ASN A 93 10.27 -17.58 2.80
CA ASN A 93 11.11 -17.61 4.00
C ASN A 93 11.41 -16.23 4.59
N GLY A 94 10.88 -15.17 3.98
CA GLY A 94 11.12 -13.80 4.37
C GLY A 94 10.28 -13.32 5.55
N THR A 95 10.50 -12.06 5.90
CA THR A 95 9.78 -11.37 6.98
C THR A 95 8.90 -10.24 6.46
N LEU A 96 8.97 -9.95 5.15
CA LEU A 96 8.29 -8.83 4.53
C LEU A 96 6.94 -9.27 3.96
N TYR A 97 5.92 -8.47 4.23
CA TYR A 97 4.57 -8.57 3.67
C TYR A 97 4.28 -7.31 2.86
N LYS A 98 3.41 -7.38 1.86
CA LYS A 98 3.18 -6.30 0.92
C LYS A 98 1.73 -6.26 0.44
N GLY A 99 1.24 -5.07 0.19
CA GLY A 99 -0.02 -4.79 -0.47
C GLY A 99 -0.10 -3.34 -0.93
N TYR A 100 -1.29 -2.89 -1.32
CA TYR A 100 -1.50 -1.48 -1.65
C TYR A 100 -2.72 -0.90 -0.93
N ILE A 101 -2.68 0.41 -0.73
CA ILE A 101 -3.83 1.22 -0.31
C ILE A 101 -3.93 2.41 -1.28
N MET A 102 -5.15 2.67 -1.79
CA MET A 102 -5.41 3.81 -2.66
C MET A 102 -6.26 4.84 -1.92
N PHE A 103 -5.63 5.85 -1.35
CA PHE A 103 -6.32 6.92 -0.63
C PHE A 103 -6.99 7.89 -1.60
N GLN A 104 -8.33 7.85 -1.69
CA GLN A 104 -9.08 8.73 -2.59
C GLN A 104 -9.09 10.19 -2.14
N MET A 105 -8.78 10.47 -0.88
CA MET A 105 -8.69 11.82 -0.34
C MET A 105 -7.55 11.95 0.67
N ALA A 106 -7.02 13.15 0.79
CA ALA A 106 -6.03 13.50 1.80
C ALA A 106 -6.71 13.76 3.15
N GLN A 107 -5.93 13.68 4.22
CA GLN A 107 -6.31 14.20 5.52
C GLN A 107 -6.39 15.73 5.52
N ASN A 108 -7.04 16.29 6.54
CA ASN A 108 -7.07 17.72 6.82
C ASN A 108 -7.00 17.96 8.34
N ALA A 109 -7.28 19.17 8.80
CA ALA A 109 -7.15 19.51 10.21
C ALA A 109 -8.11 18.76 11.15
N THR A 110 -9.22 18.22 10.65
CA THR A 110 -10.29 17.57 11.44
C THR A 110 -10.60 16.15 11.00
N GLU A 111 -10.10 15.75 9.84
CA GLU A 111 -10.37 14.45 9.22
C GLU A 111 -9.05 13.73 8.97
N TYR A 112 -8.96 12.47 9.37
CA TYR A 112 -7.72 11.72 9.37
C TYR A 112 -7.94 10.26 8.99
N TRP A 113 -6.88 9.61 8.54
CA TRP A 113 -6.82 8.18 8.32
C TRP A 113 -6.24 7.46 9.52
N ASP A 114 -6.84 6.34 9.92
CA ASP A 114 -6.15 5.32 10.68
C ASP A 114 -5.93 4.05 9.85
N LEU A 115 -5.00 3.24 10.30
CA LEU A 115 -4.71 1.92 9.75
C LEU A 115 -4.78 0.89 10.86
N LYS A 116 -5.80 0.07 10.81
CA LYS A 116 -5.91 -1.13 11.66
C LYS A 116 -5.24 -2.29 10.92
N ILE A 117 -4.36 -3.00 11.61
CA ILE A 117 -3.70 -4.21 11.13
C ILE A 117 -4.08 -5.36 12.04
N ASP A 118 -4.78 -6.35 11.50
CA ASP A 118 -5.12 -7.60 12.15
C ASP A 118 -4.17 -8.69 11.65
N TYR A 119 -3.65 -9.51 12.54
CA TYR A 119 -2.75 -10.58 12.16
C TYR A 119 -2.85 -11.78 13.10
N ASN A 120 -2.66 -12.98 12.54
CA ASN A 120 -2.65 -14.24 13.27
C ASN A 120 -1.24 -14.85 13.25
N ILE A 121 -0.75 -15.22 14.42
CA ILE A 121 0.53 -15.92 14.58
C ILE A 121 0.26 -17.23 15.33
N ASN A 122 0.46 -18.36 14.68
CA ASN A 122 0.29 -19.69 15.27
C ASN A 122 -1.08 -19.90 15.95
N GLY A 123 -2.15 -19.37 15.37
CA GLY A 123 -3.52 -19.50 15.88
C GLY A 123 -3.91 -18.46 16.93
N VAL A 124 -3.04 -17.50 17.25
CA VAL A 124 -3.34 -16.39 18.16
C VAL A 124 -3.56 -15.11 17.36
N ASP A 125 -4.69 -14.45 17.59
CA ASP A 125 -5.06 -13.20 16.93
C ASP A 125 -4.52 -11.99 17.68
N TYR A 126 -4.03 -11.03 16.92
CA TYR A 126 -3.51 -9.75 17.38
C TYR A 126 -4.06 -8.62 16.52
N THR A 127 -4.11 -7.43 17.09
CA THR A 127 -4.44 -6.21 16.37
C THR A 127 -3.55 -5.06 16.82
N ALA A 128 -3.26 -4.16 15.90
CA ALA A 128 -2.61 -2.89 16.17
C ALA A 128 -3.25 -1.81 15.30
N THR A 129 -3.47 -0.62 15.84
CA THR A 129 -4.11 0.49 15.12
C THR A 129 -3.42 1.80 15.49
N ASP A 130 -3.16 2.64 14.51
CA ASP A 130 -2.68 4.01 14.74
C ASP A 130 -3.06 4.92 13.58
N VAL A 131 -3.06 6.23 13.84
CA VAL A 131 -3.24 7.26 12.81
C VAL A 131 -2.05 7.25 11.86
N ILE A 132 -2.33 7.35 10.57
CA ILE A 132 -1.31 7.44 9.51
C ILE A 132 -1.41 8.80 8.81
N ASP A 133 -0.25 9.33 8.40
CA ASP A 133 -0.14 10.62 7.73
C ASP A 133 -0.33 10.46 6.21
N VAL A 134 -1.41 11.04 5.67
CA VAL A 134 -1.76 10.97 4.24
C VAL A 134 -2.00 12.38 3.71
N PRO A 135 -0.95 13.15 3.43
CA PRO A 135 -1.06 14.49 2.87
C PRO A 135 -1.62 14.47 1.45
N ALA A 136 -2.07 15.64 0.99
CA ALA A 136 -2.48 15.84 -0.39
C ALA A 136 -1.28 15.66 -1.35
N SER A 137 -1.51 14.96 -2.45
CA SER A 137 -0.52 14.87 -3.52
C SER A 137 -0.35 16.24 -4.21
N THR A 138 0.89 16.61 -4.54
CA THR A 138 1.21 17.83 -5.26
C THR A 138 0.66 17.83 -6.70
N LYS A 139 0.37 16.66 -7.25
CA LYS A 139 -0.23 16.46 -8.58
C LYS A 139 -1.47 15.60 -8.45
N ARG A 140 -2.48 15.86 -9.28
CA ARG A 140 -3.70 15.04 -9.29
C ARG A 140 -3.39 13.65 -9.79
N LYS A 141 -3.35 12.67 -8.89
CA LYS A 141 -3.11 11.25 -9.17
C LYS A 141 -4.37 10.38 -9.06
N VAL A 142 -5.44 10.92 -8.49
CA VAL A 142 -6.71 10.22 -8.28
C VAL A 142 -7.89 11.10 -8.70
N ASN A 143 -8.92 10.47 -9.23
CA ASN A 143 -10.20 11.10 -9.53
C ASN A 143 -11.37 10.19 -9.18
N THR A 144 -12.51 10.79 -8.86
CA THR A 144 -13.77 10.08 -8.64
C THR A 144 -14.83 10.65 -9.57
N PHE A 145 -15.70 9.81 -10.10
CA PHE A 145 -16.77 10.21 -11.01
C PHE A 145 -17.97 9.25 -10.90
N MET A 146 -19.13 9.72 -11.34
CA MET A 146 -20.32 8.89 -11.48
C MET A 146 -20.36 8.31 -12.88
N GLY A 147 -20.48 6.99 -12.98
CA GLY A 147 -20.75 6.30 -14.24
C GLY A 147 -22.18 6.55 -14.72
N SER A 148 -22.44 6.27 -15.99
CA SER A 148 -23.79 6.34 -16.56
C SER A 148 -24.76 5.33 -15.96
N ASP A 149 -24.24 4.31 -15.30
CA ASP A 149 -24.97 3.29 -14.52
C ASP A 149 -25.33 3.74 -13.09
N GLY A 150 -24.99 4.99 -12.72
CA GLY A 150 -25.19 5.52 -11.38
C GLY A 150 -24.17 5.03 -10.33
N THR A 151 -23.17 4.27 -10.73
CA THR A 151 -22.11 3.78 -9.83
C THR A 151 -21.01 4.82 -9.67
N LYS A 152 -20.52 5.03 -8.46
CA LYS A 152 -19.34 5.87 -8.21
C LYS A 152 -18.08 5.07 -8.48
N TYR A 153 -17.25 5.58 -9.37
CA TYR A 153 -15.95 5.02 -9.74
C TYR A 153 -14.80 5.88 -9.22
N LEU A 154 -13.69 5.20 -8.97
CA LEU A 154 -12.43 5.80 -8.60
C LEU A 154 -11.39 5.35 -9.64
N VAL A 155 -10.57 6.28 -10.10
CA VAL A 155 -9.44 6.00 -10.98
C VAL A 155 -8.19 6.61 -10.38
N ALA A 156 -7.09 5.85 -10.36
CA ALA A 156 -5.82 6.34 -9.88
C ALA A 156 -4.68 5.98 -10.83
N LEU A 157 -3.74 6.90 -10.97
CA LEU A 157 -2.45 6.63 -11.60
C LEU A 157 -1.62 5.78 -10.65
N ILE A 158 -1.18 4.61 -11.13
CA ILE A 158 -0.27 3.71 -10.40
C ILE A 158 1.16 3.97 -10.87
N GLU A 159 1.39 3.96 -12.19
CA GLU A 159 2.69 4.22 -12.83
C GLU A 159 2.53 5.22 -13.99
N PRO A 160 3.52 6.04 -14.25
CA PRO A 160 4.80 6.15 -13.55
C PRO A 160 4.67 6.96 -12.25
N THR A 161 5.34 6.52 -11.18
CA THR A 161 5.46 7.30 -9.92
C THR A 161 6.35 8.52 -10.13
N THR A 162 7.39 8.38 -10.95
CA THR A 162 8.33 9.44 -11.33
C THR A 162 8.46 9.51 -12.86
N PRO A 163 7.63 10.35 -13.54
CA PRO A 163 7.69 10.49 -15.00
C PRO A 163 9.06 11.00 -15.48
N LYS A 164 9.54 10.45 -16.57
CA LYS A 164 10.81 10.84 -17.23
C LYS A 164 10.53 11.47 -18.59
N VAL A 165 11.46 12.28 -19.09
CA VAL A 165 11.46 12.77 -20.48
C VAL A 165 11.93 11.63 -21.39
N ALA A 166 11.11 10.58 -21.52
CA ALA A 166 11.33 9.35 -22.26
C ALA A 166 10.00 8.61 -22.40
N VAL A 167 10.02 7.44 -23.00
CA VAL A 167 8.86 6.53 -22.94
C VAL A 167 8.67 6.11 -21.49
N ASN A 168 7.42 6.23 -20.99
CA ASN A 168 7.02 5.78 -19.67
C ASN A 168 5.92 4.74 -19.83
N ASP A 169 6.01 3.67 -19.08
CA ASP A 169 4.89 2.75 -18.92
C ASP A 169 3.82 3.42 -18.06
N MET A 170 2.57 3.32 -18.50
CA MET A 170 1.45 3.88 -17.77
C MET A 170 0.56 2.76 -17.24
N LYS A 171 0.29 2.79 -15.94
CA LYS A 171 -0.64 1.89 -15.26
C LYS A 171 -1.66 2.69 -14.49
N VAL A 172 -2.92 2.37 -14.66
CA VAL A 172 -4.03 2.96 -13.92
C VAL A 172 -4.86 1.86 -13.27
N GLY A 173 -5.34 2.13 -12.06
CA GLY A 173 -6.31 1.29 -11.39
C GLY A 173 -7.70 1.92 -11.45
N VAL A 174 -8.72 1.09 -11.59
CA VAL A 174 -10.12 1.50 -11.54
C VAL A 174 -10.84 0.66 -10.49
N TRP A 175 -11.58 1.32 -9.62
CA TRP A 175 -12.39 0.69 -8.58
C TRP A 175 -13.80 1.24 -8.63
N LYS A 176 -14.78 0.47 -8.17
CA LYS A 176 -16.15 0.93 -7.97
C LYS A 176 -16.51 0.94 -6.49
N MET A 177 -17.24 1.93 -6.07
CA MET A 177 -17.77 2.00 -4.72
C MET A 177 -19.05 1.16 -4.63
N GLN A 178 -18.95 -0.05 -4.08
CA GLN A 178 -20.12 -0.86 -3.77
C GLN A 178 -20.79 -0.42 -2.46
N SER A 179 -19.98 0.01 -1.50
CA SER A 179 -20.42 0.61 -0.24
C SER A 179 -19.34 1.55 0.29
N MET A 180 -19.61 2.23 1.41
CA MET A 180 -18.61 3.05 2.11
C MET A 180 -17.38 2.25 2.59
N MET A 181 -17.51 0.92 2.69
CA MET A 181 -16.46 0.03 3.20
C MET A 181 -15.92 -0.94 2.15
N ASN A 182 -16.48 -0.94 0.92
CA ASN A 182 -16.11 -1.93 -0.10
C ASN A 182 -15.91 -1.29 -1.47
N PHE A 183 -14.69 -1.44 -1.99
CA PHE A 183 -14.23 -0.83 -3.25
C PHE A 183 -13.51 -1.87 -4.13
N PRO A 184 -14.24 -2.83 -4.71
CA PRO A 184 -13.62 -3.84 -5.58
C PRO A 184 -13.01 -3.21 -6.83
N VAL A 185 -11.93 -3.85 -7.29
CA VAL A 185 -11.30 -3.57 -8.58
C VAL A 185 -12.32 -3.82 -9.71
N VAL A 186 -12.24 -3.00 -10.74
CA VAL A 186 -13.06 -3.15 -11.96
C VAL A 186 -12.19 -3.74 -13.05
N ASP A 187 -12.55 -4.94 -13.49
CA ASP A 187 -11.91 -5.64 -14.59
C ASP A 187 -12.69 -5.48 -15.90
N GLY A 188 -12.00 -5.63 -17.04
CA GLY A 188 -12.62 -5.70 -18.36
C GLY A 188 -13.04 -4.34 -18.96
N TYR A 189 -12.64 -3.22 -18.38
CA TYR A 189 -12.88 -1.89 -18.94
C TYR A 189 -11.70 -1.42 -19.81
N THR A 190 -12.02 -0.71 -20.89
CA THR A 190 -11.03 -0.04 -21.71
C THR A 190 -10.85 1.40 -21.22
N VAL A 191 -9.62 1.77 -20.88
CA VAL A 191 -9.27 3.15 -20.54
C VAL A 191 -8.73 3.85 -21.78
N LYS A 192 -9.37 4.95 -22.20
CA LYS A 192 -8.87 5.82 -23.27
C LYS A 192 -8.06 6.95 -22.63
N ILE A 193 -6.89 7.22 -23.18
CA ILE A 193 -6.01 8.30 -22.77
C ILE A 193 -6.13 9.43 -23.80
N ASP A 194 -6.35 10.66 -23.31
CA ASP A 194 -6.38 11.88 -24.13
C ASP A 194 -5.34 12.86 -23.53
N PRO A 195 -4.06 12.73 -23.90
CA PRO A 195 -3.03 13.63 -23.41
C PRO A 195 -3.22 15.01 -24.05
N ARG A 196 -3.32 16.04 -23.20
CA ARG A 196 -3.50 17.43 -23.62
C ARG A 196 -2.37 18.30 -23.09
N MET A 197 -2.00 19.27 -23.91
CA MET A 197 -1.03 20.30 -23.54
C MET A 197 -1.70 21.67 -23.58
N PRO A 198 -2.39 22.09 -22.50
CA PRO A 198 -3.21 23.31 -22.50
C PRO A 198 -2.42 24.59 -22.83
N SER A 199 -1.12 24.62 -22.50
CA SER A 199 -0.22 25.75 -22.86
C SER A 199 0.01 25.91 -24.36
N MET A 200 -0.31 24.90 -25.17
CA MET A 200 -0.20 24.91 -26.65
C MET A 200 -1.56 24.96 -27.36
N GLY A 201 -2.64 25.16 -26.62
CA GLY A 201 -3.99 25.30 -27.17
C GLY A 201 -4.63 23.99 -27.66
N ASN A 202 -4.09 22.83 -27.22
CA ASN A 202 -4.62 21.48 -27.54
C ASN A 202 -5.33 20.90 -26.34
#